data_f2c4d9956ef5018fbb4521129bfe3253
#
_entry.id   f2c4d9956ef5018fbb4521129bfe3253
#
_cell.length_a   1.000
_cell.length_b   1.000
_cell.length_c   1.000
_cell.angle_alpha   90.00
_cell.angle_beta   90.00
_cell.angle_gamma   90.00
#
_symmetry.space_group_name_H-M   'P 1'
#
loop_
_entity.id
_entity.type
_entity.pdbx_description
1 polymer ?
#
loop_
_entity_poly.entity_id
_entity_poly.type
_entity_poly.pdbx_seq_one_letter_code
_entity_poly.pdbx_strand_id
1 'polypeptide(L)'
;MTQMPQLSACPSCEEPLESGDLFCGACGYDLSAVPPPNPGDDSTVLLTAASTEQARPAAAPAPPGTARPVRSDGVPEPPAPDGDYALPLPDPRAAAPAAAAGPAAATRTMCVACRAGGVDEDGYCENCGHAQPRERDHMERELDTVAAVSDRGLRHHRNEDSFAVGATALPDGSPAVVAIVCDGVSSASRPDEASAAASQAAGEVLMRSLPRGTHPQTAMHEAIVAAAGAVTSLAGGPGRDHGAMEHDPHRHENAPACTLVGAVVAGGLLVVGWVGDSRAYWVPDDRSTPAARLTEDDSWAAQMVATGLMTEADAYADERAHAITGWLGADAYELDPHTASFKPDRPGVVVVCTDGLWNYAEAAEEMARVLPNDAADRPLHSARVLVGHALDGGGHDNVTVAVVPFALPQPGAGSA
;
A
#
# COMPACT_ATOMS: atom_id res chain seq x y z
N MET A 1 -41.04 -17.91 3.02
CA MET A 1 -39.79 -17.14 2.92
C MET A 1 -38.71 -18.08 3.39
N THR A 2 -37.98 -18.66 2.45
CA THR A 2 -36.96 -19.69 2.71
C THR A 2 -35.67 -18.92 3.09
N GLN A 3 -35.24 -19.02 4.35
CA GLN A 3 -33.97 -18.49 4.77
C GLN A 3 -32.86 -19.26 4.04
N MET A 4 -32.02 -18.52 3.31
CA MET A 4 -30.80 -19.08 2.74
C MET A 4 -29.83 -19.45 3.88
N PRO A 5 -29.12 -20.58 3.78
CA PRO A 5 -28.07 -20.90 4.75
C PRO A 5 -26.97 -19.85 4.64
N GLN A 6 -26.65 -19.18 5.74
CA GLN A 6 -25.59 -18.18 5.80
C GLN A 6 -24.24 -18.85 5.94
N LEU A 7 -23.29 -18.40 5.12
CA LEU A 7 -21.89 -18.75 5.30
C LEU A 7 -21.36 -18.02 6.53
N SER A 8 -20.58 -18.72 7.34
CA SER A 8 -19.94 -18.18 8.56
C SER A 8 -18.56 -17.55 8.26
N ALA A 9 -17.98 -17.86 7.10
CA ALA A 9 -16.71 -17.32 6.66
C ALA A 9 -16.70 -17.20 5.13
N CYS A 10 -15.91 -16.24 4.61
CA CYS A 10 -15.73 -15.99 3.19
C CYS A 10 -15.01 -17.16 2.51
N PRO A 11 -15.55 -17.72 1.39
CA PRO A 11 -14.91 -18.82 0.67
C PRO A 11 -13.57 -18.44 0.02
N SER A 12 -13.30 -17.15 -0.13
CA SER A 12 -12.09 -16.65 -0.80
C SER A 12 -10.95 -16.34 0.18
N CYS A 13 -11.26 -15.74 1.35
CA CYS A 13 -10.23 -15.30 2.30
C CYS A 13 -10.44 -15.79 3.72
N GLU A 14 -11.46 -16.64 3.95
CA GLU A 14 -11.81 -17.23 5.25
C GLU A 14 -12.25 -16.21 6.34
N GLU A 15 -12.39 -14.93 5.98
CA GLU A 15 -12.83 -13.87 6.89
C GLU A 15 -14.23 -14.18 7.44
N PRO A 16 -14.47 -13.99 8.74
CA PRO A 16 -15.80 -14.13 9.33
C PRO A 16 -16.82 -13.20 8.66
N LEU A 17 -18.02 -13.70 8.41
CA LEU A 17 -19.09 -12.96 7.75
C LEU A 17 -20.22 -12.64 8.71
N GLU A 18 -20.79 -11.44 8.58
CA GLU A 18 -21.98 -11.06 9.34
C GLU A 18 -23.29 -11.50 8.64
N SER A 19 -24.35 -11.54 9.43
CA SER A 19 -25.67 -11.95 8.96
C SER A 19 -26.25 -10.92 8.00
N GLY A 20 -26.27 -11.22 6.71
CA GLY A 20 -26.86 -10.36 5.70
C GLY A 20 -25.86 -9.78 4.72
N ASP A 21 -24.58 -10.06 4.87
CA ASP A 21 -23.54 -9.64 3.94
C ASP A 21 -23.80 -10.22 2.55
N LEU A 22 -23.80 -9.35 1.56
CA LEU A 22 -23.84 -9.70 0.13
C LEU A 22 -22.43 -9.81 -0.46
N PHE A 23 -21.44 -9.19 0.18
CA PHE A 23 -20.04 -9.19 -0.19
C PHE A 23 -19.17 -9.35 1.05
N CYS A 24 -18.01 -9.99 0.90
CA CYS A 24 -17.02 -10.03 1.97
C CYS A 24 -16.40 -8.64 2.18
N GLY A 25 -16.47 -8.11 3.40
CA GLY A 25 -15.92 -6.79 3.74
C GLY A 25 -14.40 -6.70 3.58
N ALA A 26 -13.68 -7.83 3.70
CA ALA A 26 -12.22 -7.87 3.60
C ALA A 26 -11.71 -8.03 2.17
N CYS A 27 -12.34 -8.87 1.32
CA CYS A 27 -11.82 -9.17 -0.02
C CYS A 27 -12.80 -8.83 -1.16
N GLY A 28 -14.00 -8.31 -0.86
CA GLY A 28 -15.00 -7.95 -1.85
C GLY A 28 -15.65 -9.15 -2.57
N TYR A 29 -15.44 -10.39 -2.09
CA TYR A 29 -16.00 -11.58 -2.71
C TYR A 29 -17.54 -11.53 -2.71
N ASP A 30 -18.17 -11.73 -3.87
CA ASP A 30 -19.64 -11.75 -4.02
C ASP A 30 -20.22 -13.04 -3.45
N LEU A 31 -20.87 -12.92 -2.29
CA LEU A 31 -21.47 -14.04 -1.56
C LEU A 31 -22.80 -14.48 -2.15
N SER A 32 -23.43 -13.66 -3.00
CA SER A 32 -24.67 -13.99 -3.68
C SER A 32 -24.46 -14.99 -4.83
N ALA A 33 -23.23 -15.13 -5.31
CA ALA A 33 -22.85 -16.06 -6.39
C ALA A 33 -22.51 -17.47 -5.90
N VAL A 34 -22.52 -17.73 -4.58
CA VAL A 34 -22.20 -19.06 -4.02
C VAL A 34 -23.42 -19.98 -4.16
N PRO A 35 -23.32 -21.12 -4.87
CA PRO A 35 -24.40 -22.08 -4.95
C PRO A 35 -24.71 -22.68 -3.57
N PRO A 36 -25.98 -22.94 -3.23
CA PRO A 36 -26.35 -23.52 -1.94
C PRO A 36 -25.64 -24.88 -1.74
N PRO A 37 -25.20 -25.18 -0.50
CA PRO A 37 -24.57 -26.45 -0.21
C PRO A 37 -25.52 -27.61 -0.54
N ASN A 38 -25.01 -28.69 -1.16
CA ASN A 38 -25.78 -29.88 -1.46
C ASN A 38 -26.32 -30.50 -0.17
N PRO A 39 -27.60 -30.84 -0.12
CA PRO A 39 -28.18 -31.51 1.06
C PRO A 39 -27.75 -32.97 1.11
N GLY A 40 -26.56 -33.26 1.59
CA GLY A 40 -26.02 -34.63 1.67
C GLY A 40 -24.74 -34.79 2.46
N ASP A 41 -24.16 -33.72 2.99
CA ASP A 41 -22.91 -33.79 3.75
C ASP A 41 -23.14 -33.41 5.23
N ASP A 42 -23.82 -34.30 5.94
CA ASP A 42 -23.96 -34.29 7.40
C ASP A 42 -22.72 -34.96 8.01
N SER A 43 -21.67 -34.22 8.26
CA SER A 43 -20.58 -34.64 9.14
C SER A 43 -20.54 -33.74 10.37
N THR A 44 -21.43 -34.04 11.30
CA THR A 44 -21.43 -33.47 12.65
C THR A 44 -20.23 -34.02 13.42
N VAL A 45 -19.21 -33.24 13.65
CA VAL A 45 -18.15 -33.55 14.62
C VAL A 45 -18.46 -32.83 15.94
N LEU A 46 -18.92 -33.63 16.90
CA LEU A 46 -19.05 -33.20 18.30
C LEU A 46 -17.67 -33.10 18.94
N LEU A 47 -17.28 -31.87 19.32
CA LEU A 47 -16.13 -31.63 20.18
C LEU A 47 -16.53 -31.83 21.64
N THR A 48 -16.12 -32.96 22.21
CA THR A 48 -16.03 -33.13 23.67
C THR A 48 -14.59 -32.94 24.09
N ALA A 49 -14.41 -32.03 25.03
CA ALA A 49 -13.12 -31.77 25.66
C ALA A 49 -12.71 -32.98 26.56
N ALA A 50 -11.46 -33.41 26.45
CA ALA A 50 -10.75 -34.11 27.53
C ALA A 50 -9.24 -33.97 27.33
N SER A 51 -8.61 -33.54 28.40
CA SER A 51 -7.19 -33.34 28.62
C SER A 51 -6.39 -34.67 28.69
N THR A 52 -5.08 -34.49 28.55
CA THR A 52 -3.92 -35.22 29.12
C THR A 52 -3.07 -36.05 28.18
N GLU A 53 -1.84 -35.55 28.03
CA GLU A 53 -0.51 -36.09 28.41
C GLU A 53 0.20 -37.17 27.53
N GLN A 54 1.38 -36.73 27.09
CA GLN A 54 2.65 -37.47 26.93
C GLN A 54 2.78 -38.69 25.98
N ALA A 55 3.65 -38.58 25.01
CA ALA A 55 4.92 -39.31 24.85
C ALA A 55 5.37 -39.42 23.38
N ARG A 56 6.59 -38.96 23.09
CA ARG A 56 7.48 -39.37 21.96
C ARG A 56 8.16 -40.68 22.37
N PRO A 57 8.91 -41.47 21.51
CA PRO A 57 9.37 -41.23 20.13
C PRO A 57 9.36 -42.48 19.20
N ALA A 58 9.86 -42.32 17.99
CA ALA A 58 10.80 -43.17 17.26
C ALA A 58 10.48 -43.43 15.76
N ALA A 59 11.40 -42.91 14.96
CA ALA A 59 12.17 -43.52 13.87
C ALA A 59 11.48 -44.16 12.66
N ALA A 60 11.95 -43.68 11.51
CA ALA A 60 11.79 -44.16 10.13
C ALA A 60 12.37 -45.59 9.93
N PRO A 61 12.09 -46.24 8.79
CA PRO A 61 12.92 -46.07 7.58
C PRO A 61 12.18 -46.13 6.21
N ALA A 62 12.86 -45.62 5.20
CA ALA A 62 12.64 -45.81 3.76
C ALA A 62 13.62 -46.92 3.23
N PRO A 63 13.71 -47.14 1.90
CA PRO A 63 12.79 -47.64 0.87
C PRO A 63 13.26 -49.03 0.35
N PRO A 64 13.03 -49.63 -0.79
CA PRO A 64 13.03 -49.17 -2.17
C PRO A 64 12.08 -49.96 -3.12
N GLY A 65 12.02 -49.57 -4.39
CA GLY A 65 11.52 -50.47 -5.42
C GLY A 65 11.07 -49.81 -6.72
N THR A 66 11.95 -49.78 -7.64
CA THR A 66 11.84 -49.57 -9.08
C THR A 66 10.72 -50.36 -9.77
N ALA A 67 9.99 -49.73 -10.69
CA ALA A 67 9.46 -50.39 -11.89
C ALA A 67 9.29 -49.42 -13.04
N ARG A 68 9.85 -49.70 -14.15
CA ARG A 68 9.80 -49.09 -15.47
C ARG A 68 8.63 -49.65 -16.29
N PRO A 69 8.44 -49.25 -17.53
CA PRO A 69 7.28 -48.55 -18.05
C PRO A 69 6.41 -49.48 -18.92
N VAL A 70 5.13 -49.12 -19.06
CA VAL A 70 4.32 -49.79 -20.08
C VAL A 70 3.91 -48.72 -21.11
N ARG A 71 4.31 -48.99 -22.35
CA ARG A 71 3.78 -48.37 -23.55
C ARG A 71 2.36 -48.87 -23.78
N SER A 72 1.47 -47.99 -24.17
CA SER A 72 0.32 -48.45 -24.94
C SER A 72 0.05 -47.49 -26.09
N ASP A 73 -0.14 -48.14 -27.19
CA ASP A 73 -0.20 -47.72 -28.57
C ASP A 73 -1.49 -46.97 -28.91
N GLY A 74 -1.35 -46.09 -29.90
CA GLY A 74 -2.41 -45.94 -30.91
C GLY A 74 -3.36 -44.79 -30.72
N VAL A 75 -2.92 -43.56 -31.09
CA VAL A 75 -3.82 -42.56 -31.65
C VAL A 75 -3.19 -42.07 -32.96
N PRO A 76 -3.91 -42.06 -34.09
CA PRO A 76 -3.35 -41.66 -35.37
C PRO A 76 -3.15 -40.14 -35.43
N GLU A 77 -2.02 -39.75 -35.98
CA GLU A 77 -1.59 -38.40 -36.32
C GLU A 77 -2.50 -37.85 -37.42
N PRO A 78 -3.04 -36.61 -37.27
CA PRO A 78 -3.75 -35.98 -38.34
C PRO A 78 -2.78 -35.52 -39.43
N PRO A 79 -3.17 -35.56 -40.74
CA PRO A 79 -2.28 -35.18 -41.83
C PRO A 79 -2.00 -33.69 -41.83
N ALA A 80 -0.75 -33.35 -42.17
CA ALA A 80 -0.31 -31.99 -42.41
C ALA A 80 -1.09 -31.35 -43.57
N PRO A 81 -1.50 -30.09 -43.50
CA PRO A 81 -2.01 -29.38 -44.64
C PRO A 81 -0.86 -28.83 -45.47
N ASP A 82 -0.64 -29.41 -46.64
CA ASP A 82 0.05 -28.76 -47.75
C ASP A 82 -0.79 -27.58 -48.22
N GLY A 83 -0.19 -26.43 -48.33
CA GLY A 83 -0.84 -25.26 -48.90
C GLY A 83 -0.10 -23.97 -48.65
N ASP A 84 0.88 -23.65 -49.49
CA ASP A 84 1.42 -22.30 -49.67
C ASP A 84 0.30 -21.32 -49.98
N TYR A 85 -0.15 -20.53 -49.02
CA TYR A 85 -0.96 -19.36 -49.28
C TYR A 85 -0.05 -18.13 -49.40
N ALA A 86 0.30 -17.81 -50.65
CA ALA A 86 0.86 -16.52 -50.99
C ALA A 86 -0.20 -15.42 -50.76
N LEU A 87 0.00 -14.57 -49.78
CA LEU A 87 -0.78 -13.35 -49.60
C LEU A 87 -0.42 -12.38 -50.73
N PRO A 88 -1.42 -11.84 -51.49
CA PRO A 88 -1.15 -10.81 -52.48
C PRO A 88 -0.64 -9.55 -51.79
N LEU A 89 0.48 -9.02 -52.28
CA LEU A 89 1.02 -7.72 -51.88
C LEU A 89 0.00 -6.65 -52.30
N PRO A 90 -0.29 -5.64 -51.39
CA PRO A 90 -1.18 -4.55 -51.78
C PRO A 90 -0.54 -3.69 -52.87
N ASP A 91 -1.30 -3.37 -53.89
CA ASP A 91 -0.92 -2.49 -55.00
C ASP A 91 -0.67 -1.06 -54.48
N PRO A 92 0.53 -0.50 -54.62
CA PRO A 92 0.83 0.84 -54.13
C PRO A 92 0.15 1.98 -54.90
N ARG A 93 -0.71 1.68 -55.88
CA ARG A 93 -1.40 2.68 -56.73
C ARG A 93 -2.87 2.88 -56.41
N ALA A 94 -3.44 2.15 -55.43
CA ALA A 94 -4.83 2.38 -55.02
C ALA A 94 -4.88 3.54 -54.00
N ALA A 95 -4.89 4.76 -54.49
CA ALA A 95 -5.22 5.93 -53.69
C ALA A 95 -6.71 5.89 -53.31
N ALA A 96 -7.01 5.60 -52.06
CA ALA A 96 -8.33 5.76 -51.49
C ALA A 96 -8.63 7.27 -51.31
N PRO A 97 -9.88 7.71 -51.58
CA PRO A 97 -10.28 9.10 -51.38
C PRO A 97 -10.21 9.45 -49.90
N ALA A 98 -9.68 10.63 -49.61
CA ALA A 98 -9.59 11.19 -48.25
C ALA A 98 -11.01 11.28 -47.64
N ALA A 99 -11.30 10.40 -46.71
CA ALA A 99 -12.46 10.53 -45.82
C ALA A 99 -12.20 11.69 -44.87
N ALA A 100 -13.16 12.60 -44.78
CA ALA A 100 -13.15 13.73 -43.86
C ALA A 100 -12.89 13.24 -42.43
N ALA A 101 -11.95 13.91 -41.75
CA ALA A 101 -11.63 13.67 -40.36
C ALA A 101 -12.87 13.92 -39.49
N GLY A 102 -13.55 12.87 -39.10
CA GLY A 102 -14.46 12.86 -37.96
C GLY A 102 -13.67 12.98 -36.67
N PRO A 103 -14.29 13.37 -35.54
CA PRO A 103 -13.61 13.51 -34.28
C PRO A 103 -12.83 12.21 -33.96
N ALA A 104 -11.59 12.36 -33.53
CA ALA A 104 -10.69 11.26 -33.22
C ALA A 104 -11.41 10.27 -32.31
N ALA A 105 -11.67 9.06 -32.82
CA ALA A 105 -12.16 7.95 -32.01
C ALA A 105 -11.09 7.70 -30.94
N ALA A 106 -11.44 7.92 -29.68
CA ALA A 106 -10.60 7.53 -28.55
C ALA A 106 -10.24 6.04 -28.77
N THR A 107 -8.96 5.76 -28.84
CA THR A 107 -8.46 4.38 -28.96
C THR A 107 -8.89 3.64 -27.69
N ARG A 108 -9.96 2.84 -27.82
CA ARG A 108 -10.41 2.00 -26.71
C ARG A 108 -9.30 1.02 -26.35
N THR A 109 -8.83 1.14 -25.11
CA THR A 109 -7.84 0.21 -24.55
C THR A 109 -8.48 -1.18 -24.53
N MET A 110 -7.80 -2.18 -25.07
CA MET A 110 -8.28 -3.56 -25.08
C MET A 110 -7.88 -4.27 -23.79
N CYS A 111 -8.78 -5.06 -23.24
CA CYS A 111 -8.53 -5.84 -22.02
C CYS A 111 -7.31 -6.75 -22.16
N VAL A 112 -6.39 -6.68 -21.18
CA VAL A 112 -5.16 -7.49 -21.15
C VAL A 112 -5.44 -8.98 -20.96
N ALA A 113 -6.57 -9.34 -20.31
CA ALA A 113 -6.93 -10.72 -20.02
C ALA A 113 -7.67 -11.39 -21.17
N CYS A 114 -8.84 -10.88 -21.59
CA CYS A 114 -9.66 -11.54 -22.62
C CYS A 114 -9.36 -11.06 -24.05
N ARG A 115 -8.68 -9.93 -24.23
CA ARG A 115 -8.33 -9.30 -25.52
C ARG A 115 -9.52 -9.06 -26.46
N ALA A 116 -10.73 -9.03 -25.92
CA ALA A 116 -11.97 -8.92 -26.71
C ALA A 116 -12.88 -7.77 -26.26
N GLY A 117 -12.79 -7.31 -25.02
CA GLY A 117 -13.61 -6.24 -24.45
C GLY A 117 -12.91 -4.89 -24.45
N GLY A 118 -13.67 -3.80 -24.58
CA GLY A 118 -13.22 -2.46 -24.21
C GLY A 118 -13.05 -2.35 -22.69
N VAL A 119 -12.28 -1.36 -22.26
CA VAL A 119 -12.11 -1.01 -20.84
C VAL A 119 -13.03 0.18 -20.56
N ASP A 120 -13.83 0.10 -19.51
CA ASP A 120 -14.70 1.18 -19.06
C ASP A 120 -13.90 2.30 -18.34
N GLU A 121 -14.60 3.35 -17.91
CA GLU A 121 -14.00 4.50 -17.23
C GLU A 121 -13.43 4.13 -15.85
N ASP A 122 -13.94 3.06 -15.23
CA ASP A 122 -13.49 2.55 -13.93
C ASP A 122 -12.29 1.60 -14.05
N GLY A 123 -11.88 1.26 -15.28
CA GLY A 123 -10.74 0.41 -15.57
C GLY A 123 -11.05 -1.08 -15.57
N TYR A 124 -12.32 -1.46 -15.75
CA TYR A 124 -12.74 -2.86 -15.88
C TYR A 124 -13.07 -3.21 -17.33
N CYS A 125 -12.90 -4.46 -17.68
CA CYS A 125 -13.27 -4.95 -18.99
C CYS A 125 -14.79 -5.13 -19.10
N GLU A 126 -15.42 -4.44 -20.05
CA GLU A 126 -16.87 -4.56 -20.34
C GLU A 126 -17.32 -5.98 -20.72
N ASN A 127 -16.39 -6.85 -21.14
CA ASN A 127 -16.71 -8.22 -21.57
C ASN A 127 -16.50 -9.29 -20.50
N CYS A 128 -15.41 -9.21 -19.73
CA CYS A 128 -15.05 -10.26 -18.76
C CYS A 128 -14.92 -9.76 -17.29
N GLY A 129 -15.16 -8.47 -17.05
CA GLY A 129 -15.07 -7.87 -15.73
C GLY A 129 -13.66 -7.75 -15.15
N HIS A 130 -12.61 -8.12 -15.92
CA HIS A 130 -11.23 -8.11 -15.42
C HIS A 130 -10.74 -6.69 -15.23
N ALA A 131 -10.25 -6.36 -14.03
CA ALA A 131 -9.61 -5.09 -13.73
C ALA A 131 -8.32 -4.94 -14.55
N GLN A 132 -8.13 -3.78 -15.16
CA GLN A 132 -6.92 -3.53 -15.94
C GLN A 132 -5.81 -2.97 -15.06
N PRO A 133 -4.53 -3.34 -15.30
CA PRO A 133 -3.40 -2.74 -14.62
C PRO A 133 -3.39 -1.22 -14.80
N ARG A 134 -3.20 -0.49 -13.73
CA ARG A 134 -3.09 0.97 -13.70
C ARG A 134 -1.64 1.35 -13.41
N GLU A 135 -1.19 2.50 -13.91
CA GLU A 135 0.16 3.02 -13.59
C GLU A 135 0.36 3.15 -12.07
N ARG A 136 -0.73 3.44 -11.36
CA ARG A 136 -0.72 3.56 -9.91
C ARG A 136 -0.53 2.23 -9.17
N ASP A 137 -0.81 1.07 -9.81
CA ASP A 137 -0.68 -0.23 -9.16
C ASP A 137 0.76 -0.56 -8.77
N HIS A 138 1.75 0.04 -9.46
CA HIS A 138 3.15 -0.01 -9.09
C HIS A 138 3.85 1.28 -9.51
N MET A 139 4.37 2.01 -8.55
CA MET A 139 5.05 3.29 -8.77
C MET A 139 6.44 3.27 -8.16
N GLU A 140 7.41 3.80 -8.89
CA GLU A 140 8.78 3.96 -8.42
C GLU A 140 9.28 5.36 -8.71
N ARG A 141 10.05 5.91 -7.80
CA ARG A 141 10.78 7.15 -8.02
C ARG A 141 12.14 7.09 -7.35
N GLU A 142 13.17 7.46 -8.10
CA GLU A 142 14.55 7.56 -7.63
C GLU A 142 15.10 8.95 -7.89
N LEU A 143 15.74 9.48 -6.87
CA LEU A 143 16.59 10.66 -6.93
C LEU A 143 17.97 10.25 -6.37
N ASP A 144 18.99 11.08 -6.56
CA ASP A 144 20.36 10.74 -6.12
C ASP A 144 20.47 10.35 -4.64
N THR A 145 19.57 10.86 -3.79
CA THR A 145 19.66 10.75 -2.34
C THR A 145 18.38 10.20 -1.67
N VAL A 146 17.42 9.74 -2.43
CA VAL A 146 16.18 9.17 -1.91
C VAL A 146 15.48 8.35 -2.99
N ALA A 147 14.83 7.28 -2.60
CA ALA A 147 13.96 6.55 -3.50
C ALA A 147 12.70 6.08 -2.77
N ALA A 148 11.63 5.90 -3.53
CA ALA A 148 10.39 5.34 -3.03
C ALA A 148 9.80 4.34 -4.03
N VAL A 149 9.12 3.34 -3.50
CA VAL A 149 8.35 2.34 -4.23
C VAL A 149 6.99 2.21 -3.56
N SER A 150 5.93 2.16 -4.35
CA SER A 150 4.59 1.88 -3.92
C SER A 150 4.01 0.76 -4.77
N ASP A 151 3.42 -0.24 -4.16
CA ASP A 151 2.81 -1.39 -4.82
C ASP A 151 1.42 -1.65 -4.25
N ARG A 152 0.51 -2.03 -5.12
CA ARG A 152 -0.88 -2.34 -4.76
C ARG A 152 -1.02 -3.54 -3.82
N GLY A 153 0.02 -4.35 -3.71
CA GLY A 153 -0.08 -5.63 -3.03
C GLY A 153 -0.79 -6.69 -3.87
N LEU A 154 -1.04 -7.85 -3.27
CA LEU A 154 -1.61 -8.99 -3.98
C LEU A 154 -3.12 -9.13 -3.81
N ARG A 155 -3.72 -8.46 -2.82
CA ARG A 155 -5.12 -8.64 -2.44
C ARG A 155 -6.01 -7.43 -2.65
N HIS A 156 -5.47 -6.22 -2.66
CA HIS A 156 -6.24 -5.02 -2.92
C HIS A 156 -6.61 -4.85 -4.40
N HIS A 157 -7.77 -4.24 -4.67
CA HIS A 157 -8.24 -3.97 -6.03
C HIS A 157 -7.54 -2.78 -6.67
N ARG A 158 -7.03 -1.85 -5.86
CA ARG A 158 -6.34 -0.63 -6.27
C ARG A 158 -5.26 -0.28 -5.25
N ASN A 159 -4.31 0.52 -5.68
CA ASN A 159 -3.34 1.12 -4.78
C ASN A 159 -3.94 2.41 -4.20
N GLU A 160 -4.18 2.43 -2.90
CA GLU A 160 -4.73 3.56 -2.15
C GLU A 160 -3.62 4.40 -1.52
N ASP A 161 -2.38 3.90 -1.54
CA ASP A 161 -1.18 4.59 -1.08
C ASP A 161 -0.68 5.63 -2.07
N SER A 162 0.08 6.60 -1.57
CA SER A 162 0.81 7.56 -2.38
C SER A 162 2.06 8.04 -1.68
N PHE A 163 3.01 8.55 -2.45
CA PHE A 163 4.23 9.15 -1.91
C PHE A 163 4.68 10.39 -2.68
N ALA A 164 5.49 11.21 -2.02
CA ALA A 164 6.24 12.28 -2.66
C ALA A 164 7.68 12.26 -2.14
N VAL A 165 8.65 12.27 -3.05
CA VAL A 165 10.07 12.41 -2.72
C VAL A 165 10.66 13.60 -3.47
N GLY A 166 11.57 14.31 -2.82
CA GLY A 166 12.19 15.51 -3.37
C GLY A 166 13.57 15.79 -2.80
N ALA A 167 14.37 16.48 -3.57
CA ALA A 167 15.67 17.01 -3.15
C ALA A 167 15.74 18.50 -3.46
N THR A 168 16.24 19.29 -2.52
CA THR A 168 16.40 20.74 -2.64
C THR A 168 17.64 21.19 -1.84
N ALA A 169 17.85 22.49 -1.74
CA ALA A 169 18.95 23.06 -0.93
C ALA A 169 18.39 24.07 0.07
N LEU A 170 19.01 24.14 1.24
CA LEU A 170 18.77 25.19 2.22
C LEU A 170 19.41 26.53 1.71
N PRO A 171 19.11 27.69 2.35
CA PRO A 171 19.67 28.98 1.94
C PRO A 171 21.21 29.06 1.94
N ASP A 172 21.87 28.25 2.74
CA ASP A 172 23.32 28.11 2.81
C ASP A 172 23.92 27.19 1.74
N GLY A 173 23.07 26.61 0.87
CA GLY A 173 23.46 25.68 -0.18
C GLY A 173 23.59 24.23 0.28
N SER A 174 23.42 23.93 1.56
CA SER A 174 23.43 22.55 2.05
C SER A 174 22.22 21.76 1.53
N PRO A 175 22.39 20.46 1.22
CA PRO A 175 21.31 19.64 0.68
C PRO A 175 20.19 19.42 1.70
N ALA A 176 18.96 19.33 1.19
CA ALA A 176 17.79 18.92 1.93
C ALA A 176 17.02 17.88 1.11
N VAL A 177 16.66 16.77 1.76
CA VAL A 177 15.95 15.63 1.17
C VAL A 177 14.63 15.44 1.89
N VAL A 178 13.59 15.15 1.13
CA VAL A 178 12.21 15.03 1.61
C VAL A 178 11.64 13.70 1.15
N ALA A 179 10.96 13.02 2.04
CA ALA A 179 10.10 11.87 1.73
C ALA A 179 8.79 12.00 2.49
N ILE A 180 7.67 11.81 1.79
CA ILE A 180 6.31 11.74 2.34
C ILE A 180 5.69 10.46 1.83
N VAL A 181 5.03 9.74 2.72
CA VAL A 181 4.24 8.52 2.43
C VAL A 181 2.87 8.71 3.06
N CYS A 182 1.82 8.39 2.32
CA CYS A 182 0.43 8.50 2.74
C CYS A 182 -0.30 7.20 2.39
N ASP A 183 -1.04 6.67 3.35
CA ASP A 183 -1.89 5.50 3.24
C ASP A 183 -3.35 5.94 3.20
N GLY A 184 -4.09 5.51 2.19
CA GLY A 184 -5.51 5.84 2.05
C GLY A 184 -6.36 4.95 2.92
N VAL A 185 -7.17 5.52 3.82
CA VAL A 185 -8.06 4.75 4.70
C VAL A 185 -9.09 4.00 3.88
N SER A 186 -8.98 2.67 3.77
CA SER A 186 -9.79 1.83 2.86
C SER A 186 -11.29 1.90 3.12
N SER A 187 -11.71 2.15 4.37
CA SER A 187 -13.13 2.35 4.73
C SER A 187 -13.68 3.73 4.37
N ALA A 188 -12.81 4.68 4.01
CA ALA A 188 -13.19 6.03 3.61
C ALA A 188 -13.59 6.10 2.13
N SER A 189 -14.27 7.18 1.74
CA SER A 189 -14.50 7.43 0.31
C SER A 189 -13.24 7.99 -0.36
N ARG A 190 -12.94 7.56 -1.59
CA ARG A 190 -11.84 8.08 -2.41
C ARG A 190 -10.47 8.08 -1.69
N PRO A 191 -10.06 6.98 -1.04
CA PRO A 191 -8.82 6.94 -0.25
C PRO A 191 -7.59 7.19 -1.10
N ASP A 192 -7.57 6.71 -2.35
CA ASP A 192 -6.50 6.92 -3.31
C ASP A 192 -6.33 8.38 -3.74
N GLU A 193 -7.41 9.15 -3.83
CA GLU A 193 -7.34 10.58 -4.08
C GLU A 193 -6.89 11.35 -2.82
N ALA A 194 -7.29 10.89 -1.64
CA ALA A 194 -6.88 11.48 -0.37
C ALA A 194 -5.35 11.37 -0.18
N SER A 195 -4.79 10.16 -0.30
CA SER A 195 -3.35 9.93 -0.18
C SER A 195 -2.54 10.70 -1.22
N ALA A 196 -3.04 10.77 -2.48
CA ALA A 196 -2.39 11.53 -3.55
C ALA A 196 -2.38 13.04 -3.27
N ALA A 197 -3.52 13.60 -2.85
CA ALA A 197 -3.64 15.02 -2.52
C ALA A 197 -2.76 15.38 -1.32
N ALA A 198 -2.75 14.54 -0.28
CA ALA A 198 -1.94 14.74 0.92
C ALA A 198 -0.44 14.72 0.61
N SER A 199 0.05 13.68 -0.06
CA SER A 199 1.47 13.54 -0.37
C SER A 199 1.98 14.65 -1.27
N GLN A 200 1.18 15.05 -2.28
CA GLN A 200 1.51 16.16 -3.16
C GLN A 200 1.57 17.49 -2.39
N ALA A 201 0.53 17.83 -1.62
CA ALA A 201 0.47 19.10 -0.89
C ALA A 201 1.61 19.23 0.15
N ALA A 202 1.87 18.16 0.91
CA ALA A 202 2.98 18.14 1.86
C ALA A 202 4.34 18.31 1.17
N GLY A 203 4.57 17.56 0.10
CA GLY A 203 5.80 17.67 -0.70
C GLY A 203 6.02 19.07 -1.25
N GLU A 204 4.99 19.70 -1.82
CA GLU A 204 5.05 21.07 -2.34
C GLU A 204 5.38 22.11 -1.26
N VAL A 205 4.81 21.97 -0.06
CA VAL A 205 5.12 22.87 1.07
C VAL A 205 6.58 22.73 1.46
N LEU A 206 7.09 21.53 1.65
CA LEU A 206 8.47 21.28 2.04
C LEU A 206 9.46 21.80 0.99
N MET A 207 9.23 21.47 -0.28
CA MET A 207 10.08 21.92 -1.39
C MET A 207 10.09 23.44 -1.58
N ARG A 208 9.06 24.14 -1.13
CA ARG A 208 8.96 25.60 -1.17
C ARG A 208 9.51 26.27 0.08
N SER A 209 9.34 25.67 1.27
CA SER A 209 9.66 26.30 2.55
C SER A 209 11.14 26.14 2.93
N LEU A 210 11.73 24.97 2.70
CA LEU A 210 13.14 24.67 3.04
C LEU A 210 14.13 25.61 2.36
N PRO A 211 14.04 25.89 1.03
CA PRO A 211 14.93 26.85 0.37
C PRO A 211 14.79 28.30 0.87
N ARG A 212 13.68 28.61 1.53
CA ARG A 212 13.44 29.93 2.14
C ARG A 212 13.99 30.06 3.55
N GLY A 213 14.52 28.97 4.12
CA GLY A 213 15.09 28.94 5.47
C GLY A 213 14.08 28.67 6.57
N THR A 214 12.89 28.18 6.24
CA THR A 214 11.97 27.68 7.25
C THR A 214 12.63 26.49 7.97
N HIS A 215 12.59 26.50 9.31
CA HIS A 215 13.17 25.40 10.09
C HIS A 215 12.50 24.07 9.69
N PRO A 216 13.24 22.98 9.47
CA PRO A 216 12.68 21.72 8.98
C PRO A 216 11.48 21.18 9.77
N GLN A 217 11.49 21.33 11.10
CA GLN A 217 10.35 20.89 11.94
C GLN A 217 9.12 21.76 11.73
N THR A 218 9.28 23.07 11.62
CA THR A 218 8.17 23.99 11.28
C THR A 218 7.62 23.70 9.88
N ALA A 219 8.53 23.49 8.90
CA ALA A 219 8.14 23.14 7.53
C ALA A 219 7.37 21.83 7.47
N MET A 220 7.76 20.82 8.28
CA MET A 220 7.04 19.54 8.37
C MET A 220 5.66 19.72 8.98
N HIS A 221 5.53 20.47 10.06
CA HIS A 221 4.22 20.77 10.65
C HIS A 221 3.30 21.49 9.64
N GLU A 222 3.81 22.54 8.97
CA GLU A 222 3.06 23.26 7.93
C GLU A 222 2.68 22.33 6.75
N ALA A 223 3.53 21.37 6.42
CA ALA A 223 3.25 20.39 5.37
C ALA A 223 2.10 19.46 5.74
N ILE A 224 2.06 18.95 6.98
CA ILE A 224 0.95 18.12 7.48
C ILE A 224 -0.37 18.91 7.48
N VAL A 225 -0.34 20.16 7.96
CA VAL A 225 -1.53 21.04 7.96
C VAL A 225 -2.02 21.29 6.52
N ALA A 226 -1.12 21.52 5.58
CA ALA A 226 -1.48 21.70 4.17
C ALA A 226 -2.05 20.42 3.55
N ALA A 227 -1.49 19.26 3.88
CA ALA A 227 -2.01 17.96 3.46
C ALA A 227 -3.45 17.75 3.97
N ALA A 228 -3.70 18.00 5.25
CA ALA A 228 -5.04 17.92 5.83
C ALA A 228 -6.04 18.86 5.12
N GLY A 229 -5.62 20.08 4.80
CA GLY A 229 -6.43 21.03 4.03
C GLY A 229 -6.74 20.52 2.62
N ALA A 230 -5.78 19.89 1.95
CA ALA A 230 -5.96 19.33 0.62
C ALA A 230 -6.97 18.16 0.64
N VAL A 231 -6.84 17.23 1.59
CA VAL A 231 -7.78 16.10 1.76
C VAL A 231 -9.18 16.60 2.09
N THR A 232 -9.31 17.54 3.04
CA THR A 232 -10.60 18.15 3.41
C THR A 232 -11.30 18.83 2.21
N SER A 233 -10.52 19.45 1.31
CA SER A 233 -11.03 20.09 0.10
C SER A 233 -11.68 19.10 -0.88
N LEU A 234 -11.30 17.82 -0.86
CA LEU A 234 -11.92 16.77 -1.68
C LEU A 234 -13.36 16.48 -1.27
N ALA A 235 -13.71 16.67 0.00
CA ALA A 235 -15.08 16.48 0.49
C ALA A 235 -16.07 17.55 -0.02
N GLY A 236 -15.56 18.73 -0.43
CA GLY A 236 -16.33 19.88 -0.94
C GLY A 236 -16.50 19.96 -2.46
N GLY A 237 -16.35 18.87 -3.24
CA GLY A 237 -16.33 18.86 -4.71
C GLY A 237 -17.43 19.65 -5.42
N PRO A 238 -17.21 20.06 -6.70
CA PRO A 238 -18.15 20.88 -7.47
C PRO A 238 -19.44 20.11 -7.75
N GLY A 239 -20.52 20.46 -7.06
CA GLY A 239 -21.84 19.86 -7.21
C GLY A 239 -22.70 19.87 -5.95
N ARG A 240 -22.17 20.29 -4.80
CA ARG A 240 -22.98 20.52 -3.60
C ARG A 240 -23.17 22.01 -3.40
N ASP A 241 -24.36 22.48 -3.80
CA ASP A 241 -24.84 23.85 -3.51
C ASP A 241 -24.66 24.17 -2.03
N HIS A 242 -24.00 25.30 -1.75
CA HIS A 242 -23.84 25.89 -0.42
C HIS A 242 -25.17 26.47 0.13
N GLY A 243 -26.30 25.87 -0.22
CA GLY A 243 -27.62 26.30 0.17
C GLY A 243 -28.28 25.31 1.10
N ALA A 244 -27.85 25.24 2.33
CA ALA A 244 -28.65 25.00 3.54
C ALA A 244 -27.68 24.66 4.69
N MET A 245 -27.60 25.57 5.65
CA MET A 245 -27.08 25.32 6.99
C MET A 245 -28.08 24.42 7.74
N GLU A 246 -28.10 23.15 7.39
CA GLU A 246 -28.72 22.15 8.24
C GLU A 246 -27.57 21.24 8.72
N HIS A 247 -27.38 21.23 10.01
CA HIS A 247 -26.43 20.40 10.72
C HIS A 247 -26.89 18.93 10.54
N ASP A 248 -26.46 18.30 9.44
CA ASP A 248 -26.65 16.87 9.22
C ASP A 248 -25.50 16.15 9.92
N PRO A 249 -25.74 15.47 11.06
CA PRO A 249 -24.71 14.73 11.78
C PRO A 249 -24.11 13.58 10.98
N HIS A 250 -24.74 13.14 9.89
CA HIS A 250 -24.26 12.06 9.00
C HIS A 250 -23.54 12.60 7.75
N ARG A 251 -23.36 13.91 7.62
CA ARG A 251 -22.81 14.55 6.42
C ARG A 251 -21.31 14.30 6.22
N HIS A 252 -20.62 13.77 7.24
CA HIS A 252 -19.18 13.49 7.22
C HIS A 252 -18.86 12.00 7.26
N GLU A 253 -19.84 11.12 7.40
CA GLU A 253 -19.63 9.69 7.27
C GLU A 253 -19.13 9.39 5.85
N ASN A 254 -17.95 8.73 5.73
CA ASN A 254 -17.26 8.42 4.48
C ASN A 254 -16.60 9.61 3.74
N ALA A 255 -16.03 10.58 4.44
CA ALA A 255 -15.16 11.57 3.80
C ALA A 255 -13.84 10.94 3.31
N PRO A 256 -13.20 11.52 2.27
CA PRO A 256 -11.84 11.11 1.89
C PRO A 256 -10.89 11.25 3.08
N ALA A 257 -10.09 10.20 3.32
CA ALA A 257 -9.18 10.15 4.46
C ALA A 257 -7.90 9.36 4.14
N CYS A 258 -6.79 9.75 4.77
CA CYS A 258 -5.53 9.04 4.70
C CYS A 258 -4.67 9.30 5.95
N THR A 259 -3.67 8.46 6.19
CA THR A 259 -2.57 8.73 7.10
C THR A 259 -1.47 9.55 6.40
N LEU A 260 -0.49 10.02 7.13
CA LEU A 260 0.71 10.63 6.59
C LEU A 260 1.90 10.36 7.51
N VAL A 261 3.02 9.97 6.94
CA VAL A 261 4.33 9.98 7.59
C VAL A 261 5.35 10.62 6.66
N GLY A 262 6.26 11.41 7.21
CA GLY A 262 7.28 12.08 6.41
C GLY A 262 8.61 12.20 7.12
N ALA A 263 9.68 12.30 6.33
CA ALA A 263 11.03 12.57 6.80
C ALA A 263 11.69 13.70 6.01
N VAL A 264 12.40 14.57 6.72
CA VAL A 264 13.27 15.60 6.14
C VAL A 264 14.68 15.41 6.69
N VAL A 265 15.64 15.23 5.80
CA VAL A 265 17.08 15.24 6.14
C VAL A 265 17.66 16.54 5.63
N ALA A 266 18.12 17.42 6.54
CA ALA A 266 18.64 18.74 6.19
C ALA A 266 19.60 19.26 7.25
N GLY A 267 20.75 19.78 6.85
CA GLY A 267 21.73 20.42 7.75
C GLY A 267 22.22 19.52 8.90
N GLY A 268 22.25 18.20 8.71
CA GLY A 268 22.62 17.22 9.74
C GLY A 268 21.52 16.93 10.75
N LEU A 269 20.29 17.38 10.50
CA LEU A 269 19.09 17.04 11.25
C LEU A 269 18.26 16.03 10.45
N LEU A 270 17.62 15.13 11.18
CA LEU A 270 16.51 14.31 10.71
C LEU A 270 15.25 14.79 11.42
N VAL A 271 14.26 15.22 10.67
CA VAL A 271 12.94 15.58 11.18
C VAL A 271 11.93 14.58 10.65
N VAL A 272 11.12 14.02 11.53
CA VAL A 272 10.02 13.12 11.20
C VAL A 272 8.71 13.80 11.61
N GLY A 273 7.68 13.67 10.78
CA GLY A 273 6.32 14.12 11.12
C GLY A 273 5.31 13.08 10.68
N TRP A 274 4.20 12.93 11.46
CA TRP A 274 3.19 11.92 11.13
C TRP A 274 1.81 12.27 11.70
N VAL A 275 0.81 11.63 11.13
CA VAL A 275 -0.57 11.47 11.63
C VAL A 275 -1.03 10.08 11.16
N GLY A 276 -1.46 9.25 12.10
CA GLY A 276 -1.88 7.87 11.83
C GLY A 276 -0.86 6.83 12.29
N ASP A 277 -0.87 5.68 11.65
CA ASP A 277 -0.07 4.50 12.00
C ASP A 277 1.00 4.11 10.97
N SER A 278 1.16 4.91 9.91
CA SER A 278 2.33 4.82 9.03
C SER A 278 3.59 5.21 9.81
N ARG A 279 4.71 4.52 9.57
CA ARG A 279 5.87 4.57 10.48
C ARG A 279 7.15 5.05 9.80
N ALA A 280 8.06 5.59 10.62
CA ALA A 280 9.44 5.88 10.27
C ALA A 280 10.39 5.09 11.17
N TYR A 281 11.44 4.50 10.57
CA TYR A 281 12.47 3.74 11.26
C TYR A 281 13.85 4.32 10.96
N TRP A 282 14.70 4.37 11.97
CA TRP A 282 16.12 4.67 11.84
C TRP A 282 16.93 3.38 11.83
N VAL A 283 17.72 3.17 10.81
CA VAL A 283 18.60 2.01 10.69
C VAL A 283 20.03 2.49 10.46
N PRO A 284 20.94 2.36 11.45
CA PRO A 284 22.35 2.71 11.28
C PRO A 284 23.05 1.83 10.25
N ASP A 285 24.05 2.39 9.51
CA ASP A 285 24.88 1.59 8.59
C ASP A 285 25.67 0.52 9.34
N ASP A 286 26.16 0.87 10.55
CA ASP A 286 26.74 -0.10 11.47
C ASP A 286 25.63 -0.89 12.15
N ARG A 287 25.33 -2.07 11.64
CA ARG A 287 24.30 -2.99 12.13
C ARG A 287 24.57 -3.55 13.54
N SER A 288 25.72 -3.31 14.12
CA SER A 288 25.98 -3.60 15.54
C SER A 288 25.31 -2.59 16.49
N THR A 289 24.88 -1.45 15.96
CA THR A 289 24.11 -0.43 16.68
C THR A 289 22.61 -0.71 16.50
N PRO A 290 21.81 -0.59 17.57
CA PRO A 290 20.36 -0.83 17.49
C PRO A 290 19.67 0.11 16.49
N ALA A 291 18.74 -0.44 15.73
CA ALA A 291 17.76 0.33 14.99
C ALA A 291 16.68 0.89 15.94
N ALA A 292 15.90 1.86 15.48
CA ALA A 292 14.84 2.46 16.28
C ALA A 292 13.62 2.82 15.44
N ARG A 293 12.43 2.61 15.95
CA ARG A 293 11.20 3.24 15.45
C ARG A 293 11.18 4.69 15.92
N LEU A 294 10.89 5.62 15.02
CA LEU A 294 10.93 7.06 15.28
C LEU A 294 9.53 7.68 15.46
N THR A 295 8.48 6.91 15.21
CA THR A 295 7.08 7.34 15.31
C THR A 295 6.34 6.52 16.36
N GLU A 296 5.28 7.09 16.91
CA GLU A 296 4.28 6.41 17.72
C GLU A 296 2.96 6.44 16.97
N ASP A 297 2.25 5.30 16.93
CA ASP A 297 1.04 5.19 16.13
C ASP A 297 -0.13 5.94 16.80
N ASP A 298 -0.93 6.65 16.00
CA ASP A 298 -2.25 7.10 16.41
C ASP A 298 -3.24 5.93 16.31
N SER A 299 -3.12 4.98 17.25
CA SER A 299 -3.94 3.78 17.32
C SER A 299 -4.65 3.65 18.65
N TRP A 300 -5.70 2.85 18.65
CA TRP A 300 -6.45 2.58 19.88
C TRP A 300 -5.56 1.98 20.97
N ALA A 301 -4.67 1.05 20.63
CA ALA A 301 -3.75 0.46 21.60
C ALA A 301 -2.81 1.50 22.20
N ALA A 302 -2.18 2.32 21.35
CA ALA A 302 -1.30 3.40 21.81
C ALA A 302 -2.04 4.36 22.73
N GLN A 303 -3.27 4.73 22.43
CA GLN A 303 -4.11 5.60 23.25
C GLN A 303 -4.45 4.98 24.60
N MET A 304 -4.77 3.66 24.64
CA MET A 304 -5.06 2.95 25.89
C MET A 304 -3.84 2.88 26.80
N VAL A 305 -2.66 2.68 26.23
CA VAL A 305 -1.38 2.69 26.96
C VAL A 305 -1.05 4.09 27.47
N ALA A 306 -1.11 5.11 26.62
CA ALA A 306 -0.80 6.51 26.96
C ALA A 306 -1.69 7.05 28.08
N THR A 307 -2.97 6.66 28.11
CA THR A 307 -3.91 7.03 29.16
C THR A 307 -3.77 6.19 30.45
N GLY A 308 -2.94 5.14 30.43
CA GLY A 308 -2.75 4.23 31.56
C GLY A 308 -3.95 3.34 31.86
N LEU A 309 -4.87 3.19 30.90
CA LEU A 309 -6.06 2.34 31.05
C LEU A 309 -5.75 0.86 30.85
N MET A 310 -4.73 0.54 30.05
CA MET A 310 -4.28 -0.82 29.79
C MET A 310 -2.77 -0.92 29.83
N THR A 311 -2.25 -2.12 30.10
CA THR A 311 -0.82 -2.40 29.89
C THR A 311 -0.57 -2.54 28.38
N GLU A 312 0.67 -2.31 27.95
CA GLU A 312 1.06 -2.46 26.54
C GLU A 312 0.69 -3.86 26.00
N ALA A 313 1.01 -4.92 26.76
CA ALA A 313 0.70 -6.29 26.36
C ALA A 313 -0.81 -6.54 26.21
N ASP A 314 -1.65 -5.98 27.09
CA ASP A 314 -3.10 -6.17 27.02
C ASP A 314 -3.70 -5.32 25.87
N ALA A 315 -3.19 -4.12 25.63
CA ALA A 315 -3.68 -3.23 24.59
C ALA A 315 -3.40 -3.79 23.20
N TYR A 316 -2.18 -4.31 22.97
CA TYR A 316 -1.80 -4.89 21.67
C TYR A 316 -2.35 -6.31 21.45
N ALA A 317 -2.91 -6.96 22.47
CA ALA A 317 -3.64 -8.22 22.31
C ALA A 317 -5.13 -8.05 22.00
N ASP A 318 -5.67 -6.82 22.06
CA ASP A 318 -7.07 -6.52 21.74
C ASP A 318 -7.29 -6.49 20.23
N GLU A 319 -8.46 -6.94 19.77
CA GLU A 319 -8.83 -6.94 18.33
C GLU A 319 -8.80 -5.55 17.70
N ARG A 320 -8.94 -4.50 18.51
CA ARG A 320 -8.91 -3.09 18.09
C ARG A 320 -7.52 -2.48 18.10
N ALA A 321 -6.49 -3.22 18.43
CA ALA A 321 -5.15 -2.69 18.67
C ALA A 321 -4.69 -1.71 17.58
N HIS A 322 -4.90 -2.07 16.33
CA HIS A 322 -4.47 -1.31 15.15
C HIS A 322 -5.56 -0.39 14.58
N ALA A 323 -6.73 -0.25 15.25
CA ALA A 323 -7.71 0.74 14.81
C ALA A 323 -7.12 2.14 14.95
N ILE A 324 -6.98 2.85 13.83
CA ILE A 324 -6.43 4.22 13.80
C ILE A 324 -7.36 5.20 14.53
N THR A 325 -6.76 6.11 15.26
CA THR A 325 -7.46 7.16 16.02
C THR A 325 -7.10 8.56 15.52
N GLY A 326 -6.12 8.70 14.63
CA GLY A 326 -5.70 9.93 13.97
C GLY A 326 -5.57 9.74 12.47
N TRP A 327 -6.14 10.64 11.66
CA TRP A 327 -6.02 10.67 10.20
C TRP A 327 -6.23 12.06 9.63
N LEU A 328 -5.87 12.26 8.37
CA LEU A 328 -6.18 13.45 7.59
C LEU A 328 -7.52 13.24 6.87
N GLY A 329 -8.52 14.03 7.18
CA GLY A 329 -9.87 13.92 6.60
C GLY A 329 -10.82 15.01 7.07
N ALA A 330 -11.92 15.20 6.33
CA ALA A 330 -12.94 16.17 6.71
C ALA A 330 -13.79 15.71 7.92
N ASP A 331 -13.74 14.43 8.22
CA ASP A 331 -14.40 13.75 9.34
C ASP A 331 -13.47 13.54 10.55
N ALA A 332 -12.19 13.91 10.43
CA ALA A 332 -11.27 13.90 11.58
C ALA A 332 -11.78 14.85 12.67
N TYR A 333 -11.87 14.34 13.90
CA TYR A 333 -12.38 15.13 15.02
C TYR A 333 -11.45 16.28 15.37
N GLU A 334 -10.13 16.03 15.36
CA GLU A 334 -9.07 17.00 15.60
C GLU A 334 -7.85 16.60 14.80
N LEU A 335 -7.15 17.57 14.23
CA LEU A 335 -5.86 17.35 13.59
C LEU A 335 -4.76 17.59 14.62
N ASP A 336 -4.02 16.54 14.99
CA ASP A 336 -2.86 16.61 15.89
C ASP A 336 -1.57 16.19 15.16
N PRO A 337 -0.87 17.12 14.48
CA PRO A 337 0.34 16.83 13.75
C PRO A 337 1.51 16.54 14.70
N HIS A 338 2.01 15.30 14.70
CA HIS A 338 3.21 14.95 15.45
C HIS A 338 4.46 15.34 14.68
N THR A 339 5.46 15.89 15.36
CA THR A 339 6.77 16.17 14.78
C THR A 339 7.89 15.91 15.80
N ALA A 340 8.93 15.20 15.37
CA ALA A 340 10.12 14.93 16.18
C ALA A 340 11.39 15.28 15.39
N SER A 341 12.39 15.83 16.10
CA SER A 341 13.69 16.17 15.51
C SER A 341 14.78 15.36 16.15
N PHE A 342 15.61 14.74 15.33
CA PHE A 342 16.73 13.90 15.73
C PHE A 342 18.03 14.46 15.15
N LYS A 343 19.12 14.21 15.85
CA LYS A 343 20.48 14.50 15.38
C LYS A 343 21.31 13.22 15.45
N PRO A 344 21.22 12.36 14.44
CA PRO A 344 22.02 11.15 14.42
C PRO A 344 23.51 11.46 14.50
N ASP A 345 24.25 10.68 15.29
CA ASP A 345 25.69 10.81 15.49
C ASP A 345 26.52 9.95 14.53
N ARG A 346 25.85 9.23 13.65
CA ARG A 346 26.42 8.29 12.68
C ARG A 346 25.62 8.24 11.40
N PRO A 347 26.20 7.74 10.28
CA PRO A 347 25.46 7.53 9.06
C PRO A 347 24.47 6.37 9.20
N GLY A 348 23.42 6.38 8.37
CA GLY A 348 22.39 5.39 8.35
C GLY A 348 21.29 5.71 7.35
N VAL A 349 20.19 5.03 7.46
CA VAL A 349 19.04 5.14 6.56
C VAL A 349 17.77 5.35 7.37
N VAL A 350 16.90 6.23 6.90
CA VAL A 350 15.53 6.33 7.38
C VAL A 350 14.63 5.55 6.41
N VAL A 351 13.85 4.61 6.94
CA VAL A 351 12.79 3.92 6.22
C VAL A 351 11.47 4.53 6.64
N VAL A 352 10.70 5.03 5.68
CA VAL A 352 9.36 5.62 5.87
C VAL A 352 8.39 4.74 5.14
N CYS A 353 7.35 4.21 5.81
CA CYS A 353 6.48 3.20 5.20
C CYS A 353 5.07 3.17 5.76
N THR A 354 4.15 2.62 4.96
CA THR A 354 2.79 2.25 5.35
C THR A 354 2.76 0.94 6.13
N ASP A 355 1.61 0.59 6.67
CA ASP A 355 1.38 -0.61 7.45
C ASP A 355 1.55 -1.89 6.61
N GLY A 356 1.31 -1.84 5.32
CA GLY A 356 1.57 -2.94 4.39
C GLY A 356 3.01 -3.44 4.37
N LEU A 357 3.99 -2.63 4.82
CA LEU A 357 5.33 -3.12 5.08
C LEU A 357 5.53 -3.50 6.55
N TRP A 358 5.23 -2.61 7.50
CA TRP A 358 5.62 -2.84 8.87
C TRP A 358 4.85 -4.01 9.51
N ASN A 359 3.68 -4.40 9.03
CA ASN A 359 3.01 -5.63 9.43
C ASN A 359 3.86 -6.91 9.19
N TYR A 360 4.89 -6.85 8.33
CA TYR A 360 5.84 -7.94 8.07
C TYR A 360 7.22 -7.72 8.68
N ALA A 361 7.49 -6.55 9.25
CA ALA A 361 8.77 -6.19 9.88
C ALA A 361 8.51 -5.11 10.96
N GLU A 362 7.74 -5.46 11.97
CA GLU A 362 7.19 -4.50 12.93
C GLU A 362 8.26 -3.90 13.85
N ALA A 363 9.10 -4.74 14.43
CA ALA A 363 10.19 -4.29 15.28
C ALA A 363 11.30 -3.63 14.45
N ALA A 364 11.94 -2.61 15.01
CA ALA A 364 13.03 -1.91 14.33
C ALA A 364 14.18 -2.85 13.92
N GLU A 365 14.46 -3.86 14.75
CA GLU A 365 15.46 -4.90 14.47
C GLU A 365 15.03 -5.82 13.31
N GLU A 366 13.73 -6.01 13.11
CA GLU A 366 13.18 -6.78 11.98
C GLU A 366 13.32 -5.97 10.70
N MET A 367 12.93 -4.71 10.73
CA MET A 367 13.14 -3.78 9.64
C MET A 367 14.63 -3.71 9.24
N ALA A 368 15.53 -3.61 10.23
CA ALA A 368 16.97 -3.61 9.99
C ALA A 368 17.50 -4.92 9.38
N ARG A 369 16.89 -6.07 9.68
CA ARG A 369 17.28 -7.36 9.09
C ARG A 369 16.87 -7.50 7.62
N VAL A 370 15.73 -6.93 7.24
CA VAL A 370 15.23 -6.96 5.86
C VAL A 370 15.94 -5.94 4.99
N LEU A 371 16.25 -4.76 5.52
CA LEU A 371 16.90 -3.68 4.80
C LEU A 371 18.33 -4.09 4.37
N PRO A 372 18.69 -4.04 3.07
CA PRO A 372 20.05 -4.32 2.59
C PRO A 372 21.12 -3.46 3.28
N ASN A 373 22.33 -4.04 3.44
CA ASN A 373 23.42 -3.33 4.08
C ASN A 373 23.98 -2.16 3.26
N ASP A 374 23.74 -2.16 1.94
CA ASP A 374 24.12 -1.12 1.00
C ASP A 374 22.97 -0.13 0.71
N ALA A 375 22.01 -0.02 1.62
CA ALA A 375 20.80 0.79 1.44
C ALA A 375 21.10 2.28 1.24
N ALA A 376 22.15 2.80 1.86
CA ALA A 376 22.58 4.18 1.68
C ALA A 376 23.08 4.46 0.25
N ASP A 377 23.73 3.47 -0.38
CA ASP A 377 24.28 3.58 -1.74
C ASP A 377 23.25 3.22 -2.82
N ARG A 378 22.23 2.41 -2.47
CA ARG A 378 21.25 1.86 -3.41
C ARG A 378 19.82 1.96 -2.88
N PRO A 379 19.30 3.19 -2.67
CA PRO A 379 18.00 3.38 -2.01
C PRO A 379 16.82 2.76 -2.78
N LEU A 380 16.80 2.84 -4.13
CA LEU A 380 15.74 2.22 -4.92
C LEU A 380 15.75 0.70 -4.84
N HIS A 381 16.94 0.10 -4.92
CA HIS A 381 17.06 -1.35 -4.75
C HIS A 381 16.54 -1.79 -3.37
N SER A 382 16.88 -1.03 -2.34
CA SER A 382 16.46 -1.34 -0.97
C SER A 382 14.96 -1.16 -0.76
N ALA A 383 14.35 -0.13 -1.35
CA ALA A 383 12.90 0.02 -1.34
C ALA A 383 12.19 -1.16 -2.03
N ARG A 384 12.71 -1.61 -3.19
CA ARG A 384 12.19 -2.81 -3.88
C ARG A 384 12.33 -4.09 -3.04
N VAL A 385 13.43 -4.27 -2.32
CA VAL A 385 13.63 -5.42 -1.43
C VAL A 385 12.62 -5.41 -0.29
N LEU A 386 12.37 -4.25 0.31
CA LEU A 386 11.38 -4.09 1.38
C LEU A 386 9.96 -4.39 0.88
N VAL A 387 9.56 -3.82 -0.27
CA VAL A 387 8.27 -4.14 -0.89
C VAL A 387 8.18 -5.63 -1.24
N GLY A 388 9.24 -6.21 -1.84
CA GLY A 388 9.30 -7.64 -2.15
C GLY A 388 9.12 -8.51 -0.90
N HIS A 389 9.69 -8.12 0.24
CA HIS A 389 9.52 -8.81 1.52
C HIS A 389 8.04 -8.87 1.96
N ALA A 390 7.31 -7.76 1.84
CA ALA A 390 5.89 -7.72 2.16
C ALA A 390 5.05 -8.56 1.18
N LEU A 391 5.36 -8.50 -0.12
CA LEU A 391 4.68 -9.31 -1.14
C LEU A 391 4.93 -10.81 -0.92
N ASP A 392 6.16 -11.21 -0.61
CA ASP A 392 6.53 -12.60 -0.29
C ASP A 392 5.86 -13.08 1.01
N GLY A 393 5.59 -12.17 1.95
CA GLY A 393 4.84 -12.40 3.18
C GLY A 393 3.32 -12.58 2.96
N GLY A 394 2.84 -12.29 1.75
CA GLY A 394 1.42 -12.43 1.38
C GLY A 394 0.79 -11.19 0.74
N GLY A 395 1.43 -10.01 0.83
CA GLY A 395 1.00 -8.78 0.18
C GLY A 395 -0.47 -8.44 0.46
N HIS A 396 -0.87 -8.49 1.73
CA HIS A 396 -2.28 -8.36 2.10
C HIS A 396 -2.81 -6.95 1.87
N ASP A 397 -1.93 -5.94 1.98
CA ASP A 397 -2.26 -4.54 1.80
C ASP A 397 -1.44 -3.87 0.72
N ASN A 398 -1.76 -2.61 0.42
CA ASN A 398 -0.92 -1.71 -0.34
C ASN A 398 0.40 -1.49 0.42
N VAL A 399 1.51 -1.42 -0.28
CA VAL A 399 2.84 -1.34 0.33
C VAL A 399 3.61 -0.16 -0.22
N THR A 400 3.85 0.84 0.60
CA THR A 400 4.62 2.01 0.18
C THR A 400 5.81 2.25 1.09
N VAL A 401 6.99 2.42 0.49
CA VAL A 401 8.26 2.56 1.19
C VAL A 401 9.09 3.66 0.56
N ALA A 402 9.60 4.56 1.37
CA ALA A 402 10.66 5.49 0.99
C ALA A 402 11.92 5.21 1.80
N VAL A 403 13.07 5.18 1.14
CA VAL A 403 14.40 4.97 1.72
C VAL A 403 15.20 6.25 1.58
N VAL A 404 15.57 6.84 2.71
CA VAL A 404 16.24 8.14 2.79
C VAL A 404 17.61 7.97 3.47
N PRO A 405 18.71 7.96 2.73
CA PRO A 405 20.06 7.97 3.29
C PRO A 405 20.35 9.21 4.13
N PHE A 406 21.02 9.03 5.24
CA PHE A 406 21.52 10.09 6.10
C PHE A 406 23.04 9.99 6.21
N ALA A 407 23.73 11.02 5.71
CA ALA A 407 25.17 11.16 5.87
C ALA A 407 25.48 12.23 6.91
N LEU A 408 26.55 12.02 7.65
CA LEU A 408 27.04 13.07 8.57
C LEU A 408 27.57 14.27 7.76
N PRO A 409 27.30 15.51 8.20
CA PRO A 409 27.92 16.69 7.61
C PRO A 409 29.45 16.57 7.67
N GLN A 410 30.14 16.80 6.56
CA GLN A 410 31.59 16.80 6.54
C GLN A 410 32.12 17.94 7.40
N PRO A 411 33.05 17.71 8.35
CA PRO A 411 33.69 18.78 9.09
C PRO A 411 34.45 19.68 8.11
N GLY A 412 33.97 20.90 7.87
CA GLY A 412 34.65 21.89 7.04
C GLY A 412 33.86 22.56 5.92
N ALA A 413 32.61 22.22 5.69
CA ALA A 413 31.79 22.86 4.65
C ALA A 413 31.07 24.14 5.10
N GLY A 414 31.36 24.66 6.27
CA GLY A 414 30.67 25.82 6.83
C GLY A 414 31.58 26.76 7.58
N SER A 415 32.47 27.46 6.87
CA SER A 415 33.01 28.78 7.23
C SER A 415 34.00 29.27 6.15
N ALA A 416 33.49 29.95 5.15
CA ALA A 416 34.26 30.90 4.35
C ALA A 416 33.40 32.16 4.18
#